data_bcf28950c779dc0ed38891dffe3ec5a3
#
_entry.id   bcf28950c779dc0ed38891dffe3ec5a3
#
_cell.length_a   1.000
_cell.length_b   1.000
_cell.length_c   1.000
_cell.angle_alpha   90.00
_cell.angle_beta   90.00
_cell.angle_gamma   90.00
#
_symmetry.space_group_name_H-M   'P 1'
#
loop_
_entity.id
_entity.type
_entity.pdbx_description
1 polymer ?
#
loop_
_entity_poly.entity_id
_entity_poly.type
_entity_poly.pdbx_seq_one_letter_code
_entity_poly.pdbx_strand_id
1 'polypeptide(L)'
;MSSPRNNTLSLVRALSSCIIILLSHLDAVSEESSGTQSLITNGTASSTLWEWRLEDFTELEYLKGIKPLLLAFEEAGGRKVEPGKHRRVGLKVFTNSGPGLATSKELVRALVAELEFRGFTRKEIFIIDQSERELRRAGYLPPLSLRQKDFYGVPVLALDSGAFYHPDWFYESPLPSFPVGEKVNDDRRSLLPYPLIEDIDFWINLPVAVDTPGVGVSCSLANASIWNVHNHLRFIAEQNSTPVAVTEICAIPELRATWAFTLLSFEKFQFIGGPKFHSLYTESYKKLCLSANPVQTDYYVLREMNKNRRASRFEEIPLTSPLFKYGQALGLGDYSGNSVKTVRLR
;
A
#
# COMPACT_ATOMS: atom_id res chain seq x y z
N MET A 1 -46.66 -14.59 -42.36
CA MET A 1 -46.01 -15.82 -41.91
C MET A 1 -44.64 -15.89 -42.54
N SER A 2 -43.61 -15.49 -41.84
CA SER A 2 -42.21 -15.76 -42.21
C SER A 2 -41.38 -15.82 -40.92
N SER A 3 -40.80 -16.96 -40.70
CA SER A 3 -40.03 -17.44 -39.56
C SER A 3 -38.67 -16.72 -39.43
N PRO A 4 -38.18 -16.41 -38.22
CA PRO A 4 -36.78 -16.00 -38.06
C PRO A 4 -35.87 -17.20 -37.90
N ARG A 5 -34.84 -17.29 -38.69
CA ARG A 5 -33.74 -18.30 -38.60
C ARG A 5 -32.41 -17.64 -38.25
N ASN A 6 -31.86 -18.15 -37.18
CA ASN A 6 -30.43 -18.35 -36.90
C ASN A 6 -29.47 -17.14 -36.85
N ASN A 7 -29.26 -16.63 -35.62
CA ASN A 7 -28.10 -15.81 -35.27
C ASN A 7 -27.24 -16.40 -34.13
N THR A 8 -27.28 -17.70 -33.88
CA THR A 8 -26.51 -18.36 -32.82
C THR A 8 -25.17 -18.96 -33.26
N LEU A 9 -24.84 -18.96 -34.55
CA LEU A 9 -23.59 -19.52 -35.04
C LEU A 9 -22.44 -18.53 -35.23
N SER A 10 -22.70 -17.23 -35.17
CA SER A 10 -21.66 -16.19 -35.30
C SER A 10 -20.94 -15.86 -33.98
N LEU A 11 -21.56 -16.07 -32.84
CA LEU A 11 -20.94 -15.80 -31.53
C LEU A 11 -19.89 -16.83 -31.10
N VAL A 12 -20.06 -18.10 -31.49
CA VAL A 12 -19.13 -19.16 -31.09
C VAL A 12 -17.82 -19.10 -31.91
N ARG A 13 -17.84 -18.57 -33.13
CA ARG A 13 -16.62 -18.37 -33.94
C ARG A 13 -15.77 -17.17 -33.49
N ALA A 14 -16.37 -16.14 -32.95
CA ALA A 14 -15.65 -14.97 -32.42
C ALA A 14 -14.87 -15.28 -31.12
N LEU A 15 -15.42 -16.12 -30.25
CA LEU A 15 -14.76 -16.53 -29.00
C LEU A 15 -13.57 -17.49 -29.24
N SER A 16 -13.62 -18.37 -30.24
CA SER A 16 -12.48 -19.24 -30.57
C SER A 16 -11.29 -18.49 -31.19
N SER A 17 -11.54 -17.41 -31.93
CA SER A 17 -10.44 -16.62 -32.54
C SER A 17 -9.73 -15.73 -31.52
N CYS A 18 -10.41 -15.23 -30.49
CA CYS A 18 -9.78 -14.45 -29.42
C CYS A 18 -8.87 -15.30 -28.52
N ILE A 19 -9.21 -16.58 -28.27
CA ILE A 19 -8.40 -17.47 -27.44
C ILE A 19 -7.11 -17.89 -28.14
N ILE A 20 -7.14 -18.06 -29.46
CA ILE A 20 -5.95 -18.43 -30.25
C ILE A 20 -4.99 -17.25 -30.40
N ILE A 21 -5.48 -16.01 -30.45
CA ILE A 21 -4.63 -14.80 -30.52
C ILE A 21 -3.99 -14.53 -29.15
N LEU A 22 -4.66 -14.82 -28.03
CA LEU A 22 -4.06 -14.70 -26.70
C LEU A 22 -2.94 -15.73 -26.46
N LEU A 23 -3.04 -16.94 -26.97
CA LEU A 23 -2.00 -17.97 -26.82
C LEU A 23 -0.78 -17.71 -27.72
N SER A 24 -0.95 -17.10 -28.87
CA SER A 24 0.17 -16.74 -29.77
C SER A 24 0.93 -15.47 -29.29
N HIS A 25 0.34 -14.63 -28.46
CA HIS A 25 1.05 -13.50 -27.85
C HIS A 25 1.78 -13.88 -26.56
N LEU A 26 1.43 -14.98 -25.89
CA LEU A 26 2.16 -15.49 -24.74
C LEU A 26 3.52 -16.08 -25.12
N ASP A 27 3.66 -16.67 -26.29
CA ASP A 27 4.94 -17.22 -26.78
C ASP A 27 5.88 -16.14 -27.36
N ALA A 28 5.36 -14.99 -27.82
CA ALA A 28 6.18 -13.90 -28.37
C ALA A 28 6.72 -12.93 -27.29
N VAL A 29 6.16 -12.93 -26.08
CA VAL A 29 6.62 -12.10 -24.96
C VAL A 29 7.74 -12.78 -24.15
N SER A 30 8.01 -14.07 -24.41
CA SER A 30 9.02 -14.83 -23.65
C SER A 30 10.47 -14.66 -24.15
N GLU A 31 10.73 -14.01 -25.29
CA GLU A 31 12.09 -13.87 -25.84
C GLU A 31 12.72 -12.47 -25.78
N GLU A 32 11.99 -11.42 -25.39
CA GLU A 32 12.57 -10.06 -25.27
C GLU A 32 12.70 -9.52 -23.84
N SER A 33 12.41 -10.31 -22.79
CA SER A 33 12.54 -9.85 -21.40
C SER A 33 13.77 -10.40 -20.66
N SER A 34 14.90 -10.53 -21.33
CA SER A 34 16.18 -10.86 -20.65
C SER A 34 16.86 -9.67 -20.00
N GLY A 35 16.11 -8.82 -19.29
CA GLY A 35 16.66 -7.64 -18.61
C GLY A 35 15.86 -7.12 -17.43
N THR A 36 14.63 -7.51 -17.25
CA THR A 36 13.85 -7.11 -16.09
C THR A 36 13.88 -8.25 -15.07
N GLN A 37 14.89 -8.22 -14.18
CA GLN A 37 14.84 -9.07 -12.98
C GLN A 37 13.49 -8.81 -12.31
N SER A 38 12.68 -9.85 -12.14
CA SER A 38 11.43 -9.78 -11.39
C SER A 38 11.76 -9.27 -9.99
N LEU A 39 11.35 -8.05 -9.67
CA LEU A 39 11.56 -7.38 -8.39
C LEU A 39 10.71 -8.01 -7.27
N ILE A 40 10.08 -9.12 -7.54
CA ILE A 40 9.38 -9.94 -6.55
C ILE A 40 10.46 -10.62 -5.72
N THR A 41 10.54 -10.29 -4.44
CA THR A 41 11.40 -10.96 -3.48
C THR A 41 10.99 -12.41 -3.38
N ASN A 42 11.62 -13.27 -4.19
CA ASN A 42 11.44 -14.71 -4.11
C ASN A 42 12.36 -15.22 -2.99
N GLY A 43 11.80 -15.74 -1.92
CA GLY A 43 12.59 -16.34 -0.86
C GLY A 43 12.12 -15.99 0.56
N THR A 44 13.03 -16.09 1.52
CA THR A 44 12.74 -15.88 2.95
C THR A 44 12.25 -14.47 3.25
N ALA A 45 12.64 -13.46 2.48
CA ALA A 45 12.19 -12.08 2.65
C ALA A 45 10.68 -11.92 2.44
N SER A 46 10.08 -12.64 1.49
CA SER A 46 8.63 -12.57 1.20
C SER A 46 7.76 -13.35 2.21
N SER A 47 8.37 -14.13 3.08
CA SER A 47 7.68 -14.95 4.09
C SER A 47 7.95 -14.50 5.52
N THR A 48 8.68 -13.41 5.72
CA THR A 48 9.12 -12.97 7.05
C THR A 48 8.61 -11.57 7.37
N LEU A 49 8.11 -11.42 8.59
CA LEU A 49 7.91 -10.13 9.23
C LEU A 49 8.94 -9.99 10.34
N TRP A 50 9.79 -8.97 10.26
CA TRP A 50 10.76 -8.65 11.31
C TRP A 50 10.18 -7.63 12.27
N GLU A 51 10.35 -7.86 13.56
CA GLU A 51 9.91 -6.99 14.65
C GLU A 51 11.13 -6.48 15.42
N TRP A 52 11.16 -5.17 15.66
CA TRP A 52 12.11 -4.49 16.54
C TRP A 52 11.36 -3.83 17.69
N ARG A 53 11.82 -4.02 18.92
CA ARG A 53 11.28 -3.33 20.09
C ARG A 53 11.95 -1.98 20.23
N LEU A 54 11.14 -0.91 20.29
CA LEU A 54 11.58 0.44 20.54
C LEU A 54 11.61 0.74 22.05
N GLU A 55 12.48 1.64 22.48
CA GLU A 55 12.49 2.19 23.84
C GLU A 55 11.52 3.38 23.96
N ASP A 56 11.51 4.22 22.90
CA ASP A 56 10.62 5.37 22.73
C ASP A 56 10.32 5.60 21.23
N PHE A 57 9.74 6.74 20.87
CA PHE A 57 9.41 7.10 19.49
C PHE A 57 10.23 8.28 18.97
N THR A 58 11.44 8.45 19.47
CA THR A 58 12.37 9.45 18.95
C THR A 58 12.97 9.02 17.61
N GLU A 59 13.41 10.00 16.83
CA GLU A 59 14.11 9.78 15.57
C GLU A 59 15.34 8.85 15.74
N LEU A 60 16.10 9.06 16.82
CA LEU A 60 17.27 8.24 17.12
C LEU A 60 16.89 6.77 17.39
N GLU A 61 15.82 6.54 18.13
CA GLU A 61 15.40 5.18 18.46
C GLU A 61 14.81 4.46 17.22
N TYR A 62 14.08 5.19 16.38
CA TYR A 62 13.68 4.65 15.07
C TYR A 62 14.89 4.28 14.20
N LEU A 63 15.92 5.13 14.16
CA LEU A 63 17.12 4.86 13.37
C LEU A 63 17.84 3.60 13.85
N LYS A 64 17.92 3.37 15.19
CA LYS A 64 18.45 2.13 15.76
C LYS A 64 17.70 0.88 15.32
N GLY A 65 16.39 0.99 15.13
CA GLY A 65 15.56 -0.12 14.67
C GLY A 65 15.58 -0.32 13.15
N ILE A 66 15.58 0.75 12.36
CA ILE A 66 15.56 0.70 10.90
C ILE A 66 16.78 -0.03 10.35
N LYS A 67 17.98 0.29 10.81
CA LYS A 67 19.23 -0.32 10.33
C LYS A 67 19.24 -1.85 10.39
N PRO A 68 19.04 -2.50 11.56
CA PRO A 68 19.03 -3.95 11.63
C PRO A 68 17.84 -4.60 10.89
N LEU A 69 16.67 -3.92 10.82
CA LEU A 69 15.55 -4.42 10.06
C LEU A 69 15.86 -4.46 8.55
N LEU A 70 16.47 -3.41 8.00
CA LEU A 70 16.89 -3.37 6.59
C LEU A 70 17.97 -4.42 6.30
N LEU A 71 18.95 -4.57 7.18
CA LEU A 71 20.00 -5.60 7.01
C LEU A 71 19.39 -7.01 7.00
N ALA A 72 18.52 -7.34 7.96
CA ALA A 72 17.86 -8.64 8.01
C ALA A 72 17.00 -8.91 6.77
N PHE A 73 16.31 -7.88 6.26
CA PHE A 73 15.54 -7.95 5.03
C PHE A 73 16.43 -8.25 3.82
N GLU A 74 17.51 -7.52 3.66
CA GLU A 74 18.47 -7.67 2.55
C GLU A 74 19.22 -9.02 2.60
N GLU A 75 19.61 -9.47 3.78
CA GLU A 75 20.23 -10.79 4.01
C GLU A 75 19.29 -11.96 3.70
N ALA A 76 18.00 -11.76 3.91
CA ALA A 76 16.99 -12.74 3.57
C ALA A 76 16.62 -12.78 2.07
N GLY A 77 17.35 -12.07 1.22
CA GLY A 77 17.11 -11.98 -0.22
C GLY A 77 16.12 -10.89 -0.62
N GLY A 78 15.83 -9.96 0.28
CA GLY A 78 15.09 -8.75 -0.04
C GLY A 78 15.89 -7.82 -0.98
N ARG A 79 15.16 -6.90 -1.60
CA ARG A 79 15.76 -5.88 -2.48
C ARG A 79 16.80 -5.06 -1.72
N LYS A 80 17.91 -4.73 -2.36
CA LYS A 80 18.89 -3.79 -1.83
C LYS A 80 18.29 -2.38 -1.78
N VAL A 81 18.46 -1.72 -0.64
CA VAL A 81 17.98 -0.37 -0.39
C VAL A 81 19.09 0.62 -0.70
N GLU A 82 19.36 0.82 -1.97
CA GLU A 82 20.42 1.70 -2.49
C GLU A 82 19.95 2.39 -3.78
N PRO A 83 20.56 3.51 -4.20
CA PRO A 83 20.22 4.18 -5.44
C PRO A 83 20.42 3.29 -6.65
N GLY A 84 19.34 3.10 -7.44
CA GLY A 84 19.36 2.39 -8.71
C GLY A 84 19.50 3.32 -9.91
N LYS A 85 18.94 2.90 -11.05
CA LYS A 85 19.00 3.62 -12.31
C LYS A 85 18.37 5.02 -12.25
N HIS A 86 17.25 5.15 -11.59
CA HIS A 86 16.47 6.39 -11.53
C HIS A 86 16.93 7.31 -10.39
N ARG A 87 17.70 6.76 -9.43
CA ARG A 87 18.11 7.46 -8.21
C ARG A 87 16.93 8.13 -7.51
N ARG A 88 15.82 7.41 -7.41
CA ARG A 88 14.58 7.97 -6.89
C ARG A 88 13.84 6.96 -6.01
N VAL A 89 13.47 7.39 -4.80
CA VAL A 89 12.73 6.57 -3.83
C VAL A 89 11.52 7.32 -3.28
N GLY A 90 10.37 6.63 -3.23
CA GLY A 90 9.11 7.14 -2.69
C GLY A 90 8.84 6.66 -1.27
N LEU A 91 8.37 7.55 -0.40
CA LEU A 91 7.88 7.24 0.94
C LEU A 91 6.37 7.49 0.98
N LYS A 92 5.57 6.42 0.85
CA LYS A 92 4.12 6.53 0.94
C LYS A 92 3.68 6.55 2.39
N VAL A 93 3.35 7.72 2.89
CA VAL A 93 2.83 7.93 4.25
C VAL A 93 1.30 7.77 4.29
N PHE A 94 0.71 7.84 5.47
CA PHE A 94 -0.72 7.82 5.69
C PHE A 94 -1.12 8.99 6.59
N THR A 95 -2.00 9.87 6.11
CA THR A 95 -2.48 11.05 6.85
C THR A 95 -4.00 11.19 6.87
N ASN A 96 -4.74 10.32 6.17
CA ASN A 96 -6.18 10.46 5.94
C ASN A 96 -7.06 10.32 7.19
N SER A 97 -6.55 9.73 8.28
CA SER A 97 -7.25 9.68 9.57
C SER A 97 -7.16 10.99 10.36
N GLY A 98 -6.32 11.93 9.91
CA GLY A 98 -6.06 13.21 10.58
C GLY A 98 -4.78 13.17 11.44
N PRO A 99 -4.39 14.32 12.04
CA PRO A 99 -3.08 14.49 12.69
C PRO A 99 -2.87 13.61 13.93
N GLY A 100 -3.96 13.15 14.56
CA GLY A 100 -3.89 12.25 15.72
C GLY A 100 -3.51 10.82 15.38
N LEU A 101 -3.68 10.42 14.10
CA LEU A 101 -3.45 9.06 13.61
C LEU A 101 -2.85 9.13 12.19
N ALA A 102 -1.63 9.66 12.12
CA ALA A 102 -0.84 9.78 10.89
C ALA A 102 0.50 9.08 11.06
N THR A 103 1.16 8.74 9.97
CA THR A 103 2.54 8.23 10.00
C THR A 103 3.43 9.16 10.81
N SER A 104 4.28 8.59 11.67
CA SER A 104 5.18 9.35 12.54
C SER A 104 6.20 10.15 11.72
N LYS A 105 6.34 11.43 12.03
CA LYS A 105 7.36 12.29 11.42
C LYS A 105 8.77 11.89 11.84
N GLU A 106 8.91 11.42 13.06
CA GLU A 106 10.15 10.91 13.62
C GLU A 106 10.63 9.67 12.88
N LEU A 107 9.71 8.74 12.57
CA LEU A 107 9.98 7.57 11.72
C LEU A 107 10.44 7.99 10.32
N VAL A 108 9.75 8.96 9.69
CA VAL A 108 10.10 9.42 8.34
C VAL A 108 11.46 10.12 8.34
N ARG A 109 11.78 10.95 9.35
CA ARG A 109 13.11 11.57 9.45
C ARG A 109 14.22 10.55 9.64
N ALA A 110 14.01 9.56 10.50
CA ALA A 110 14.96 8.46 10.70
C ALA A 110 15.18 7.66 9.40
N LEU A 111 14.11 7.37 8.67
CA LEU A 111 14.22 6.65 7.40
C LEU A 111 14.94 7.49 6.32
N VAL A 112 14.65 8.80 6.24
CA VAL A 112 15.38 9.72 5.35
C VAL A 112 16.87 9.73 5.70
N ALA A 113 17.23 9.83 6.97
CA ALA A 113 18.64 9.80 7.40
C ALA A 113 19.33 8.47 7.02
N GLU A 114 18.65 7.34 7.16
CA GLU A 114 19.18 6.04 6.72
C GLU A 114 19.33 5.95 5.20
N LEU A 115 18.37 6.48 4.41
CA LEU A 115 18.48 6.54 2.96
C LEU A 115 19.62 7.47 2.50
N GLU A 116 19.82 8.61 3.18
CA GLU A 116 20.98 9.49 2.92
C GLU A 116 22.30 8.75 3.20
N PHE A 117 22.39 8.02 4.31
CA PHE A 117 23.56 7.18 4.63
C PHE A 117 23.83 6.10 3.56
N ARG A 118 22.76 5.60 2.89
CA ARG A 118 22.83 4.62 1.80
C ARG A 118 23.06 5.23 0.42
N GLY A 119 23.26 6.54 0.33
CA GLY A 119 23.69 7.25 -0.89
C GLY A 119 22.60 7.97 -1.66
N PHE A 120 21.38 8.08 -1.15
CA PHE A 120 20.37 8.99 -1.72
C PHE A 120 20.60 10.42 -1.23
N THR A 121 20.28 11.39 -2.06
CA THR A 121 20.13 12.78 -1.64
C THR A 121 18.67 13.07 -1.26
N ARG A 122 18.43 14.12 -0.48
CA ARG A 122 17.04 14.50 -0.11
C ARG A 122 16.15 14.82 -1.30
N LYS A 123 16.73 15.28 -2.40
CA LYS A 123 15.98 15.56 -3.64
C LYS A 123 15.60 14.30 -4.42
N GLU A 124 16.28 13.21 -4.20
CA GLU A 124 16.02 11.90 -4.79
C GLU A 124 14.98 11.10 -3.97
N ILE A 125 14.70 11.53 -2.72
CA ILE A 125 13.66 11.00 -1.86
C ILE A 125 12.43 11.90 -2.00
N PHE A 126 11.22 11.33 -2.05
CA PHE A 126 10.00 12.10 -1.95
C PHE A 126 8.99 11.43 -1.01
N ILE A 127 8.21 12.26 -0.33
CA ILE A 127 7.08 11.83 0.49
C ILE A 127 5.82 11.99 -0.35
N ILE A 128 4.92 11.01 -0.29
CA ILE A 128 3.68 11.04 -1.08
C ILE A 128 2.49 10.59 -0.25
N ASP A 129 1.40 11.33 -0.35
CA ASP A 129 0.08 10.90 0.14
C ASP A 129 -1.04 11.61 -0.64
N GLN A 130 -2.25 11.21 -0.38
CA GLN A 130 -3.42 11.58 -1.16
C GLN A 130 -3.76 13.06 -1.03
N SER A 131 -3.82 13.62 0.19
CA SER A 131 -4.41 14.95 0.43
C SER A 131 -3.41 15.98 0.95
N GLU A 132 -3.26 17.09 0.22
CA GLU A 132 -2.46 18.26 0.65
C GLU A 132 -2.92 18.79 2.01
N ARG A 133 -4.24 18.87 2.21
CA ARG A 133 -4.80 19.34 3.47
C ARG A 133 -4.39 18.44 4.64
N GLU A 134 -4.50 17.12 4.49
CA GLU A 134 -4.17 16.19 5.58
C GLU A 134 -2.66 16.10 5.79
N LEU A 135 -1.84 16.20 4.73
CA LEU A 135 -0.38 16.32 4.84
C LEU A 135 0.03 17.57 5.64
N ARG A 136 -0.65 18.72 5.43
CA ARG A 136 -0.41 19.93 6.22
C ARG A 136 -0.84 19.76 7.68
N ARG A 137 -2.01 19.19 7.91
CA ARG A 137 -2.51 18.94 9.27
C ARG A 137 -1.63 17.98 10.05
N ALA A 138 -1.05 16.99 9.39
CA ALA A 138 -0.10 16.05 9.97
C ALA A 138 1.31 16.62 10.11
N GLY A 139 1.59 17.81 9.55
CA GLY A 139 2.86 18.51 9.67
C GLY A 139 3.94 18.05 8.68
N TYR A 140 3.57 17.40 7.59
CA TYR A 140 4.47 17.09 6.47
C TYR A 140 4.64 18.26 5.50
N LEU A 141 3.68 19.16 5.44
CA LEU A 141 3.77 20.39 4.69
C LEU A 141 3.64 21.59 5.64
N PRO A 142 4.39 22.68 5.40
CA PRO A 142 4.27 23.90 6.18
C PRO A 142 2.92 24.59 5.91
N PRO A 143 2.55 25.61 6.69
CA PRO A 143 1.38 26.44 6.41
C PRO A 143 1.38 26.97 4.98
N LEU A 144 0.20 27.14 4.39
CA LEU A 144 0.02 27.60 3.00
C LEU A 144 0.75 28.92 2.69
N SER A 145 0.90 29.79 3.70
CA SER A 145 1.61 31.06 3.59
C SER A 145 3.08 30.95 3.16
N LEU A 146 3.72 29.81 3.43
CA LEU A 146 5.14 29.62 3.13
C LEU A 146 5.42 29.09 1.71
N ARG A 147 4.42 28.71 0.95
CA ARG A 147 4.52 28.16 -0.43
C ARG A 147 5.52 27.00 -0.62
N GLN A 148 6.13 26.52 0.44
CA GLN A 148 7.05 25.38 0.40
C GLN A 148 6.26 24.08 0.27
N LYS A 149 6.81 23.15 -0.51
CA LYS A 149 6.25 21.78 -0.72
C LYS A 149 7.30 20.73 -0.36
N ASP A 150 7.96 20.92 0.76
CA ASP A 150 8.95 19.97 1.26
C ASP A 150 8.84 19.76 2.78
N PHE A 151 9.38 18.62 3.22
CA PHE A 151 9.54 18.22 4.62
C PHE A 151 11.04 18.13 4.93
N TYR A 152 11.60 19.13 5.57
CA TYR A 152 13.04 19.22 5.85
C TYR A 152 13.92 19.04 4.61
N GLY A 153 13.54 19.63 3.48
CA GLY A 153 14.25 19.54 2.22
C GLY A 153 13.91 18.31 1.36
N VAL A 154 13.04 17.44 1.83
CA VAL A 154 12.49 16.30 1.08
C VAL A 154 11.21 16.73 0.37
N PRO A 155 11.09 16.63 -0.96
CA PRO A 155 9.87 16.96 -1.69
C PRO A 155 8.65 16.20 -1.18
N VAL A 156 7.50 16.88 -1.05
CA VAL A 156 6.23 16.28 -0.67
C VAL A 156 5.23 16.40 -1.82
N LEU A 157 4.76 15.26 -2.29
CA LEU A 157 3.79 15.15 -3.38
C LEU A 157 2.41 14.87 -2.79
N ALA A 158 1.51 15.85 -2.91
CA ALA A 158 0.11 15.68 -2.55
C ALA A 158 -0.68 15.37 -3.82
N LEU A 159 -1.25 14.17 -3.88
CA LEU A 159 -1.86 13.63 -5.10
C LEU A 159 -3.08 14.44 -5.58
N ASP A 160 -3.80 15.08 -4.64
CA ASP A 160 -4.97 15.93 -4.95
C ASP A 160 -4.62 17.34 -5.42
N SER A 161 -3.35 17.76 -5.33
CA SER A 161 -2.91 19.13 -5.66
C SER A 161 -1.94 19.22 -6.83
N GLY A 162 -1.72 18.11 -7.55
CA GLY A 162 -0.82 18.06 -8.71
C GLY A 162 -1.32 17.08 -9.77
N ALA A 163 -0.66 17.09 -10.94
CA ALA A 163 -0.95 16.19 -12.04
C ALA A 163 -0.22 14.85 -11.85
N PHE A 164 -0.50 14.15 -10.76
CA PHE A 164 0.19 12.91 -10.40
C PHE A 164 -0.55 11.63 -10.79
N TYR A 165 -1.75 11.76 -11.36
CA TYR A 165 -2.52 10.66 -11.90
C TYR A 165 -2.44 10.66 -13.42
N HIS A 166 -2.08 9.52 -14.02
CA HIS A 166 -2.01 9.37 -15.47
C HIS A 166 -3.13 8.45 -15.95
N PRO A 167 -3.81 8.79 -17.06
CA PRO A 167 -4.96 8.03 -17.55
C PRO A 167 -4.65 6.60 -17.97
N ASP A 168 -3.38 6.28 -18.26
CA ASP A 168 -2.96 4.94 -18.65
C ASP A 168 -2.77 3.99 -17.46
N TRP A 169 -2.60 4.57 -16.24
CA TRP A 169 -2.43 3.79 -15.02
C TRP A 169 -3.71 3.81 -14.19
N PHE A 170 -4.53 2.78 -14.29
CA PHE A 170 -5.80 2.72 -13.57
C PHE A 170 -6.20 1.30 -13.19
N TYR A 171 -7.05 1.24 -12.19
CA TYR A 171 -7.84 0.07 -11.85
C TYR A 171 -9.27 0.28 -12.32
N GLU A 172 -9.81 -0.65 -13.09
CA GLU A 172 -11.21 -0.60 -13.51
C GLU A 172 -12.03 -1.59 -12.68
N SER A 173 -12.96 -1.07 -11.91
CA SER A 173 -13.83 -1.85 -11.06
C SER A 173 -15.25 -1.93 -11.64
N PRO A 174 -15.90 -3.11 -11.59
CA PRO A 174 -17.33 -3.23 -11.89
C PRO A 174 -18.21 -2.55 -10.84
N LEU A 175 -17.65 -2.09 -9.72
CA LEU A 175 -18.39 -1.37 -8.68
C LEU A 175 -19.06 -0.13 -9.28
N PRO A 176 -20.35 0.11 -8.97
CA PRO A 176 -21.04 1.29 -9.43
C PRO A 176 -20.31 2.55 -8.96
N SER A 177 -20.29 3.56 -9.80
CA SER A 177 -19.88 4.89 -9.42
C SER A 177 -20.75 5.38 -8.27
N PHE A 178 -20.13 5.93 -7.25
CA PHE A 178 -20.87 6.45 -6.09
C PHE A 178 -21.23 7.91 -6.35
N PRO A 179 -22.50 8.31 -6.12
CA PRO A 179 -22.89 9.71 -6.26
C PRO A 179 -22.16 10.54 -5.19
N VAL A 180 -21.31 11.46 -5.63
CA VAL A 180 -20.72 12.49 -4.79
C VAL A 180 -21.50 13.78 -5.05
N GLY A 181 -22.49 14.06 -4.19
CA GLY A 181 -23.42 15.14 -4.39
C GLY A 181 -24.40 14.85 -5.54
N GLU A 182 -24.80 15.88 -6.31
CA GLU A 182 -25.71 15.74 -7.46
C GLU A 182 -25.05 15.21 -8.74
N LYS A 183 -23.71 15.02 -8.73
CA LYS A 183 -22.96 14.49 -9.88
C LYS A 183 -22.64 13.02 -9.65
N VAL A 184 -23.21 12.17 -10.48
CA VAL A 184 -22.78 10.77 -10.61
C VAL A 184 -21.42 10.78 -11.30
N ASN A 185 -20.40 10.31 -10.62
CA ASN A 185 -19.11 10.07 -11.26
C ASN A 185 -19.19 8.72 -11.99
N ASP A 186 -19.45 8.76 -13.30
CA ASP A 186 -19.58 7.56 -14.14
C ASP A 186 -18.25 6.89 -14.46
N ASP A 187 -17.14 7.45 -14.02
CA ASP A 187 -15.82 6.87 -14.26
C ASP A 187 -15.59 5.68 -13.34
N ARG A 188 -15.61 4.47 -13.90
CA ARG A 188 -15.29 3.22 -13.23
C ARG A 188 -13.79 3.05 -12.97
N ARG A 189 -12.97 3.89 -13.58
CA ARG A 189 -11.52 3.84 -13.44
C ARG A 189 -11.08 4.58 -12.21
N SER A 190 -10.18 3.94 -11.48
CA SER A 190 -9.50 4.53 -10.33
C SER A 190 -8.04 4.72 -10.71
N LEU A 191 -7.67 5.96 -11.04
CA LEU A 191 -6.33 6.29 -11.51
C LEU A 191 -5.29 6.07 -10.40
N LEU A 192 -4.13 5.55 -10.78
CA LEU A 192 -2.99 5.28 -9.92
C LEU A 192 -1.96 6.41 -10.00
N PRO A 193 -1.20 6.66 -8.92
CA PRO A 193 -0.17 7.68 -8.92
C PRO A 193 1.07 7.22 -9.70
N TYR A 194 1.31 7.80 -10.88
CA TYR A 194 2.48 7.47 -11.69
C TYR A 194 3.84 7.66 -10.98
N PRO A 195 4.02 8.58 -9.99
CA PRO A 195 5.30 8.69 -9.31
C PRO A 195 5.72 7.45 -8.50
N LEU A 196 4.79 6.53 -8.23
CA LEU A 196 5.10 5.23 -7.60
C LEU A 196 5.31 4.11 -8.63
N ILE A 197 5.15 4.39 -9.93
CA ILE A 197 5.20 3.42 -11.02
C ILE A 197 6.35 3.73 -11.97
N GLU A 198 6.47 4.99 -12.40
CA GLU A 198 7.41 5.43 -13.43
C GLU A 198 8.59 6.20 -12.84
N ASP A 199 9.74 6.09 -13.48
CA ASP A 199 10.97 6.83 -13.15
C ASP A 199 11.36 6.75 -11.67
N ILE A 200 11.16 5.59 -11.06
CA ILE A 200 11.44 5.31 -9.65
C ILE A 200 12.21 3.99 -9.52
N ASP A 201 13.14 3.92 -8.58
CA ASP A 201 13.80 2.67 -8.26
C ASP A 201 12.91 1.78 -7.40
N PHE A 202 12.30 2.37 -6.36
CA PHE A 202 11.32 1.72 -5.49
C PHE A 202 10.60 2.71 -4.58
N TRP A 203 9.55 2.24 -3.93
CA TRP A 203 8.89 2.96 -2.85
C TRP A 203 8.70 2.09 -1.61
N ILE A 204 8.63 2.75 -0.47
CA ILE A 204 8.44 2.16 0.85
C ILE A 204 7.07 2.58 1.38
N ASN A 205 6.30 1.60 1.82
CA ASN A 205 4.98 1.83 2.40
C ASN A 205 5.09 2.08 3.91
N LEU A 206 4.59 3.23 4.37
CA LEU A 206 4.61 3.67 5.77
C LEU A 206 3.18 3.85 6.30
N PRO A 207 2.39 2.78 6.41
CA PRO A 207 1.00 2.87 6.81
C PRO A 207 0.84 3.19 8.29
N VAL A 208 -0.38 3.55 8.67
CA VAL A 208 -0.88 3.48 10.05
C VAL A 208 -2.01 2.48 10.09
N ALA A 209 -2.01 1.63 11.10
CA ALA A 209 -3.05 0.63 11.25
C ALA A 209 -4.33 1.26 11.82
N VAL A 210 -5.43 1.09 11.10
CA VAL A 210 -6.74 1.61 11.50
C VAL A 210 -7.86 0.65 11.12
N ASP A 211 -8.82 0.49 12.01
CA ASP A 211 -10.09 -0.17 11.72
C ASP A 211 -10.85 0.64 10.65
N THR A 212 -11.27 0.01 9.58
CA THR A 212 -12.02 0.67 8.52
C THR A 212 -13.21 -0.20 8.12
N PRO A 213 -14.44 0.34 8.17
CA PRO A 213 -15.63 -0.40 7.74
C PRO A 213 -15.45 -0.99 6.34
N GLY A 214 -15.89 -2.24 6.17
CA GLY A 214 -15.78 -2.96 4.90
C GLY A 214 -14.42 -3.60 4.61
N VAL A 215 -13.32 -3.02 5.09
CA VAL A 215 -11.98 -3.61 4.97
C VAL A 215 -11.63 -4.45 6.20
N GLY A 216 -12.09 -4.02 7.37
CA GLY A 216 -11.75 -4.57 8.67
C GLY A 216 -10.44 -3.98 9.19
N VAL A 217 -9.32 -4.30 8.57
CA VAL A 217 -8.02 -3.70 8.83
C VAL A 217 -7.54 -2.92 7.62
N SER A 218 -7.30 -1.63 7.79
CA SER A 218 -6.66 -0.75 6.82
C SER A 218 -5.23 -0.48 7.31
N CYS A 219 -4.25 -1.07 6.64
CA CYS A 219 -2.85 -0.89 6.96
C CYS A 219 -2.02 -0.99 5.67
N SER A 220 -1.20 -2.02 5.49
CA SER A 220 -0.29 -2.16 4.36
C SER A 220 -1.00 -2.19 3.01
N LEU A 221 -1.97 -3.09 2.85
CA LEU A 221 -2.72 -3.25 1.59
C LEU A 221 -3.54 -2.00 1.25
N ALA A 222 -4.31 -1.49 2.21
CA ALA A 222 -5.17 -0.33 1.96
C ALA A 222 -4.37 0.95 1.69
N ASN A 223 -3.23 1.17 2.36
CA ASN A 223 -2.38 2.32 2.12
C ASN A 223 -1.71 2.28 0.74
N ALA A 224 -1.42 1.10 0.24
CA ALA A 224 -0.86 0.89 -1.10
C ALA A 224 -1.92 0.97 -2.22
N SER A 225 -3.20 0.83 -1.90
CA SER A 225 -4.30 0.74 -2.88
C SER A 225 -5.30 1.89 -2.78
N ILE A 226 -6.38 1.72 -2.03
CA ILE A 226 -7.49 2.69 -1.97
C ILE A 226 -7.06 4.07 -1.46
N TRP A 227 -6.04 4.16 -0.59
CA TRP A 227 -5.47 5.43 -0.15
C TRP A 227 -4.44 6.03 -1.13
N ASN A 228 -4.32 5.44 -2.33
CA ASN A 228 -3.49 5.94 -3.43
C ASN A 228 -4.28 6.41 -4.65
N VAL A 229 -5.52 5.94 -4.83
CA VAL A 229 -6.31 6.26 -6.02
C VAL A 229 -7.06 7.58 -5.88
N HIS A 230 -7.34 8.26 -7.00
CA HIS A 230 -7.95 9.58 -7.01
C HIS A 230 -9.38 9.62 -6.47
N ASN A 231 -10.15 8.53 -6.59
CA ASN A 231 -11.58 8.44 -6.23
C ASN A 231 -11.85 7.43 -5.11
N HIS A 232 -10.98 7.40 -4.08
CA HIS A 232 -11.00 6.44 -2.98
C HIS A 232 -12.33 6.31 -2.22
N LEU A 233 -13.15 7.36 -2.19
CA LEU A 233 -14.43 7.37 -1.45
C LEU A 233 -15.40 6.31 -1.95
N ARG A 234 -15.33 5.92 -3.23
CA ARG A 234 -16.17 4.86 -3.81
C ARG A 234 -15.97 3.51 -3.12
N PHE A 235 -14.76 3.22 -2.65
CA PHE A 235 -14.43 1.96 -1.98
C PHE A 235 -14.83 1.94 -0.51
N ILE A 236 -14.88 3.10 0.14
CA ILE A 236 -15.31 3.21 1.55
C ILE A 236 -16.82 3.07 1.67
N ALA A 237 -17.57 3.50 0.66
CA ALA A 237 -19.03 3.43 0.63
C ALA A 237 -19.53 2.01 0.34
N GLU A 238 -18.85 1.24 -0.52
CA GLU A 238 -19.20 -0.12 -0.93
C GLU A 238 -18.45 -1.19 -0.13
N GLN A 239 -18.89 -1.43 1.08
CA GLN A 239 -18.18 -2.24 2.07
C GLN A 239 -17.91 -3.69 1.64
N ASN A 240 -18.81 -4.33 0.88
CA ASN A 240 -18.71 -5.75 0.56
C ASN A 240 -17.65 -6.08 -0.50
N SER A 241 -17.38 -5.15 -1.42
CA SER A 241 -16.44 -5.34 -2.53
C SER A 241 -15.08 -4.70 -2.28
N THR A 242 -14.95 -3.91 -1.23
CA THR A 242 -13.69 -3.20 -0.91
C THR A 242 -12.49 -4.14 -0.72
N PRO A 243 -12.60 -5.31 -0.04
CA PRO A 243 -11.46 -6.23 0.08
C PRO A 243 -10.94 -6.75 -1.25
N VAL A 244 -11.82 -6.94 -2.25
CA VAL A 244 -11.45 -7.34 -3.60
C VAL A 244 -10.68 -6.22 -4.28
N ALA A 245 -11.24 -5.01 -4.32
CA ALA A 245 -10.59 -3.85 -4.94
C ALA A 245 -9.23 -3.52 -4.32
N VAL A 246 -9.11 -3.59 -2.99
CA VAL A 246 -7.84 -3.37 -2.27
C VAL A 246 -6.77 -4.34 -2.76
N THR A 247 -7.09 -5.62 -2.88
CA THR A 247 -6.12 -6.64 -3.25
C THR A 247 -5.82 -6.62 -4.75
N GLU A 248 -6.81 -6.40 -5.60
CA GLU A 248 -6.62 -6.28 -7.07
C GLU A 248 -5.75 -5.07 -7.42
N ILE A 249 -5.97 -3.90 -6.79
CA ILE A 249 -5.10 -2.73 -7.00
C ILE A 249 -3.65 -3.03 -6.56
N CYS A 250 -3.46 -3.68 -5.40
CA CYS A 250 -2.13 -4.08 -4.94
C CYS A 250 -1.44 -5.08 -5.86
N ALA A 251 -2.21 -5.88 -6.60
CA ALA A 251 -1.71 -6.89 -7.51
C ALA A 251 -1.36 -6.34 -8.91
N ILE A 252 -1.65 -5.07 -9.20
CA ILE A 252 -1.25 -4.45 -10.47
C ILE A 252 0.27 -4.54 -10.60
N PRO A 253 0.78 -5.21 -11.66
CA PRO A 253 2.20 -5.57 -11.75
C PRO A 253 3.15 -4.38 -11.63
N GLU A 254 2.81 -3.26 -12.26
CA GLU A 254 3.64 -2.06 -12.31
C GLU A 254 3.76 -1.40 -10.92
N LEU A 255 2.66 -1.32 -10.18
CA LEU A 255 2.66 -0.81 -8.81
C LEU A 255 3.39 -1.79 -7.86
N ARG A 256 3.18 -3.08 -8.07
CA ARG A 256 3.80 -4.13 -7.24
C ARG A 256 5.30 -4.23 -7.46
N ALA A 257 5.77 -4.07 -8.70
CA ALA A 257 7.19 -4.18 -9.05
C ALA A 257 8.08 -3.14 -8.35
N THR A 258 7.56 -1.96 -8.10
CA THR A 258 8.28 -0.86 -7.45
C THR A 258 8.08 -0.82 -5.93
N TRP A 259 7.11 -1.56 -5.38
CA TRP A 259 6.88 -1.64 -3.94
C TRP A 259 7.92 -2.53 -3.25
N ALA A 260 8.86 -1.92 -2.50
CA ALA A 260 9.96 -2.67 -1.87
C ALA A 260 9.48 -3.46 -0.63
N PHE A 261 8.90 -2.76 0.33
CA PHE A 261 8.41 -3.32 1.59
C PHE A 261 7.48 -2.34 2.32
N THR A 262 6.86 -2.83 3.38
CA THR A 262 6.14 -2.04 4.37
C THR A 262 6.99 -1.90 5.62
N LEU A 263 7.14 -0.66 6.11
CA LEU A 263 7.73 -0.34 7.41
C LEU A 263 6.65 0.29 8.28
N LEU A 264 6.20 -0.46 9.28
CA LEU A 264 5.06 -0.12 10.13
C LEU A 264 5.50 0.18 11.55
N SER A 265 5.21 1.38 12.05
CA SER A 265 5.32 1.71 13.47
C SER A 265 3.97 1.51 14.17
N PHE A 266 4.02 0.90 15.35
CA PHE A 266 2.90 0.83 16.27
C PHE A 266 2.87 2.00 17.28
N GLU A 267 3.53 3.14 16.96
CA GLU A 267 3.45 4.35 17.79
C GLU A 267 2.00 4.75 18.05
N LYS A 268 1.16 4.61 17.01
CA LYS A 268 -0.28 4.80 17.11
C LYS A 268 -0.98 3.84 16.16
N PHE A 269 -2.00 3.18 16.66
CA PHE A 269 -2.92 2.41 15.83
C PHE A 269 -4.31 2.45 16.46
N GLN A 270 -5.35 2.40 15.65
CA GLN A 270 -6.73 2.50 16.11
C GLN A 270 -7.47 1.20 15.82
N PHE A 271 -8.09 0.62 16.84
CA PHE A 271 -8.71 -0.70 16.77
C PHE A 271 -10.24 -0.67 16.63
N ILE A 272 -10.86 0.53 16.75
CA ILE A 272 -12.31 0.75 16.56
C ILE A 272 -12.57 2.19 16.07
N GLY A 273 -13.65 2.35 15.27
CA GLY A 273 -14.23 3.64 14.94
C GLY A 273 -13.51 4.39 13.82
N GLY A 274 -12.65 3.70 13.05
CA GLY A 274 -12.02 4.30 11.88
C GLY A 274 -12.98 4.58 10.71
N PRO A 275 -12.47 5.17 9.63
CA PRO A 275 -11.07 5.56 9.40
C PRO A 275 -10.64 6.87 10.06
N LYS A 276 -11.53 7.64 10.68
CA LYS A 276 -11.17 8.89 11.35
C LYS A 276 -10.60 8.65 12.75
N PHE A 277 -9.67 9.52 13.14
CA PHE A 277 -9.03 9.44 14.46
C PHE A 277 -10.04 9.52 15.61
N HIS A 278 -9.92 8.58 16.55
CA HIS A 278 -10.70 8.53 17.78
C HIS A 278 -9.80 8.15 18.96
N SER A 279 -9.49 9.12 19.82
CA SER A 279 -8.49 8.96 20.88
C SER A 279 -8.77 7.84 21.90
N LEU A 280 -10.05 7.54 22.18
CA LEU A 280 -10.43 6.47 23.13
C LEU A 280 -10.13 5.06 22.62
N TYR A 281 -9.97 4.89 21.30
CA TYR A 281 -9.75 3.59 20.66
C TYR A 281 -8.42 3.52 19.93
N THR A 282 -7.50 4.42 20.29
CA THR A 282 -6.13 4.46 19.80
C THR A 282 -5.19 3.95 20.89
N GLU A 283 -4.32 3.02 20.47
CA GLU A 283 -3.30 2.44 21.33
C GLU A 283 -1.91 2.68 20.78
N SER A 284 -0.91 2.40 21.61
CA SER A 284 0.51 2.57 21.30
C SER A 284 1.29 1.37 21.79
N TYR A 285 2.06 0.76 20.90
CA TYR A 285 3.03 -0.28 21.22
C TYR A 285 4.42 0.14 20.76
N LYS A 286 5.43 -0.10 21.56
CA LYS A 286 6.83 0.20 21.26
C LYS A 286 7.40 -0.83 20.27
N LYS A 287 6.84 -0.88 19.06
CA LYS A 287 7.18 -1.84 18.00
C LYS A 287 7.37 -1.14 16.66
N LEU A 288 8.39 -1.58 15.94
CA LEU A 288 8.64 -1.28 14.54
C LEU A 288 8.72 -2.60 13.78
N CYS A 289 7.97 -2.72 12.70
CA CYS A 289 7.89 -3.95 11.89
C CYS A 289 8.25 -3.66 10.44
N LEU A 290 8.97 -4.60 9.81
CA LEU A 290 9.29 -4.58 8.38
C LEU A 290 8.86 -5.90 7.75
N SER A 291 8.19 -5.83 6.60
CA SER A 291 7.88 -7.01 5.77
C SER A 291 7.68 -6.63 4.30
N ALA A 292 8.14 -7.49 3.39
CA ALA A 292 7.79 -7.40 1.96
C ALA A 292 6.44 -8.09 1.66
N ASN A 293 5.83 -8.75 2.64
CA ASN A 293 4.54 -9.41 2.52
C ASN A 293 3.43 -8.53 3.13
N PRO A 294 2.65 -7.81 2.31
CA PRO A 294 1.62 -6.92 2.82
C PRO A 294 0.45 -7.67 3.46
N VAL A 295 0.16 -8.90 3.02
CA VAL A 295 -0.95 -9.70 3.55
C VAL A 295 -0.61 -10.19 4.96
N GLN A 296 0.62 -10.67 5.18
CA GLN A 296 1.14 -11.04 6.50
C GLN A 296 1.15 -9.83 7.46
N THR A 297 1.55 -8.66 6.94
CA THR A 297 1.57 -7.42 7.73
C THR A 297 0.17 -7.09 8.25
N ASP A 298 -0.83 -7.06 7.38
CA ASP A 298 -2.21 -6.73 7.77
C ASP A 298 -2.83 -7.82 8.67
N TYR A 299 -2.52 -9.08 8.44
CA TYR A 299 -2.96 -10.18 9.32
C TYR A 299 -2.33 -10.07 10.73
N TYR A 300 -1.04 -9.75 10.80
CA TYR A 300 -0.36 -9.49 12.08
C TYR A 300 -1.00 -8.32 12.82
N VAL A 301 -1.23 -7.21 12.13
CA VAL A 301 -1.91 -6.01 12.68
C VAL A 301 -3.30 -6.35 13.20
N LEU A 302 -4.10 -7.08 12.43
CA LEU A 302 -5.45 -7.46 12.84
C LEU A 302 -5.46 -8.27 14.13
N ARG A 303 -4.48 -9.15 14.31
CA ARG A 303 -4.33 -9.89 15.57
C ARG A 303 -4.02 -8.99 16.76
N GLU A 304 -3.17 -7.98 16.56
CA GLU A 304 -2.88 -6.98 17.60
C GLU A 304 -4.11 -6.11 17.91
N MET A 305 -4.85 -5.66 16.90
CA MET A 305 -6.11 -4.92 17.06
C MET A 305 -7.15 -5.74 17.82
N ASN A 306 -7.33 -7.03 17.49
CA ASN A 306 -8.28 -7.92 18.14
C ASN A 306 -7.95 -8.16 19.62
N LYS A 307 -6.69 -8.12 20.04
CA LYS A 307 -6.33 -8.14 21.46
C LYS A 307 -6.96 -6.97 22.23
N ASN A 308 -6.89 -5.76 21.64
CA ASN A 308 -7.46 -4.55 22.24
C ASN A 308 -9.00 -4.54 22.19
N ARG A 309 -9.57 -4.99 21.05
CA ARG A 309 -11.03 -5.16 20.92
C ARG A 309 -11.58 -6.06 22.03
N ARG A 310 -10.95 -7.22 22.22
CA ARG A 310 -11.33 -8.19 23.26
C ARG A 310 -11.17 -7.60 24.69
N ALA A 311 -10.04 -6.96 24.96
CA ALA A 311 -9.79 -6.29 26.25
C ALA A 311 -10.82 -5.20 26.55
N SER A 312 -11.31 -4.52 25.52
CA SER A 312 -12.34 -3.48 25.60
C SER A 312 -13.77 -4.02 25.44
N ARG A 313 -13.97 -5.34 25.39
CA ARG A 313 -15.25 -6.03 25.25
C ARG A 313 -15.99 -5.73 23.94
N PHE A 314 -15.26 -5.48 22.87
CA PHE A 314 -15.81 -5.36 21.53
C PHE A 314 -15.66 -6.65 20.76
N GLU A 315 -16.52 -6.85 19.77
CA GLU A 315 -16.45 -7.98 18.86
C GLU A 315 -15.16 -7.96 18.07
N GLU A 316 -14.51 -9.12 17.93
CA GLU A 316 -13.31 -9.29 17.14
C GLU A 316 -13.65 -9.25 15.65
N ILE A 317 -12.76 -8.65 14.85
CA ILE A 317 -12.86 -8.73 13.39
C ILE A 317 -12.40 -10.13 12.97
N PRO A 318 -13.17 -10.85 12.13
CA PRO A 318 -12.83 -12.20 11.73
C PRO A 318 -11.46 -12.31 11.05
N LEU A 319 -10.61 -13.20 11.53
CA LEU A 319 -9.32 -13.51 10.90
C LEU A 319 -9.47 -14.21 9.54
N THR A 320 -10.68 -14.62 9.19
CA THR A 320 -11.04 -15.21 7.89
C THR A 320 -11.51 -14.17 6.89
N SER A 321 -11.17 -12.89 7.11
CA SER A 321 -11.53 -11.79 6.22
C SER A 321 -11.23 -12.11 4.75
N PRO A 322 -12.12 -11.76 3.82
CA PRO A 322 -11.88 -11.89 2.39
C PRO A 322 -10.59 -11.22 1.92
N LEU A 323 -10.18 -10.13 2.58
CA LEU A 323 -8.93 -9.41 2.30
C LEU A 323 -7.70 -10.34 2.23
N PHE A 324 -7.56 -11.25 3.21
CA PHE A 324 -6.40 -12.14 3.26
C PHE A 324 -6.47 -13.25 2.23
N LYS A 325 -7.66 -13.81 2.01
CA LYS A 325 -7.89 -14.86 1.02
C LYS A 325 -7.63 -14.37 -0.40
N TYR A 326 -8.16 -13.20 -0.75
CA TYR A 326 -7.92 -12.59 -2.06
C TYR A 326 -6.47 -12.16 -2.22
N GLY A 327 -5.86 -11.56 -1.19
CA GLY A 327 -4.44 -11.20 -1.23
C GLY A 327 -3.53 -12.39 -1.48
N GLN A 328 -3.79 -13.52 -0.83
CA GLN A 328 -3.06 -14.77 -1.06
C GLN A 328 -3.33 -15.34 -2.48
N ALA A 329 -4.58 -15.37 -2.90
CA ALA A 329 -4.95 -15.88 -4.23
C ALA A 329 -4.34 -15.07 -5.38
N LEU A 330 -4.13 -13.77 -5.18
CA LEU A 330 -3.48 -12.87 -6.14
C LEU A 330 -1.93 -12.83 -6.02
N GLY A 331 -1.35 -13.70 -5.18
CA GLY A 331 0.11 -13.81 -5.03
C GLY A 331 0.76 -12.63 -4.27
N LEU A 332 -0.01 -11.85 -3.50
CA LEU A 332 0.54 -10.76 -2.69
C LEU A 332 1.30 -11.26 -1.46
N GLY A 333 1.10 -12.50 -1.06
CA GLY A 333 1.79 -13.19 0.02
C GLY A 333 0.88 -14.09 0.85
N ASP A 334 1.49 -15.01 1.58
CA ASP A 334 0.81 -15.86 2.56
C ASP A 334 0.60 -15.11 3.88
N TYR A 335 -0.40 -15.51 4.67
CA TYR A 335 -0.70 -14.85 5.94
C TYR A 335 -0.75 -15.79 7.15
N SER A 336 -0.78 -17.10 6.94
CA SER A 336 -0.91 -18.08 8.01
C SER A 336 -0.16 -19.37 7.71
N GLY A 337 -0.03 -20.23 8.72
CA GLY A 337 0.64 -21.54 8.60
C GLY A 337 2.16 -21.44 8.67
N ASN A 338 2.83 -22.50 8.18
CA ASN A 338 4.29 -22.63 8.21
C ASN A 338 5.00 -21.79 7.13
N SER A 339 4.25 -21.20 6.20
CA SER A 339 4.78 -20.38 5.10
C SER A 339 5.18 -18.97 5.53
N VAL A 340 4.79 -18.52 6.74
CA VAL A 340 5.10 -17.19 7.24
C VAL A 340 5.76 -17.22 8.62
N LYS A 341 6.71 -16.32 8.84
CA LYS A 341 7.47 -16.21 10.10
C LYS A 341 7.40 -14.80 10.66
N THR A 342 7.41 -14.69 11.98
CA THR A 342 7.67 -13.43 12.69
C THR A 342 8.98 -13.60 13.44
N VAL A 343 9.95 -12.75 13.14
CA VAL A 343 11.29 -12.77 13.72
C VAL A 343 11.48 -11.52 14.54
N ARG A 344 11.78 -11.68 15.83
CA ARG A 344 12.15 -10.59 16.72
C ARG A 344 13.65 -10.42 16.70
N LEU A 345 14.13 -9.22 16.35
CA LEU A 345 15.55 -8.88 16.35
C LEU A 345 16.00 -8.28 17.68
N ARG A 346 15.05 -7.74 18.44
CA ARG A 346 15.24 -7.20 19.79
C ARG A 346 13.94 -7.29 20.61
#